data_21cb1c0a4c17513b38e1726e0ecd3fb9
#
_entry.id   21cb1c0a4c17513b38e1726e0ecd3fb9
#
_cell.length_a   1.000
_cell.length_b   1.000
_cell.length_c   1.000
_cell.angle_alpha   90.00
_cell.angle_beta   90.00
_cell.angle_gamma   90.00
#
_symmetry.space_group_name_H-M   'P 1'
#
loop_
_entity.id
_entity.type
_entity.pdbx_description
1 polymer ?
#
loop_
_entity_poly.entity_id
_entity_poly.type
_entity_poly.pdbx_seq_one_letter_code
_entity_poly.pdbx_strand_id
1 'polypeptide(L)'
;MGFYPARADYSDGIISVDEALNDPTVITERIGEIAKKNLLIETIFSTDNSPVTGGSVIYSKTTEKNFYTDNDVTQRQPGDEYTVVYRERPEAELARVEDYGGKFAVSDEARRRNNEIDFDNDVTALANTITRKLNQRALETVKAAYDAGETVKLVDGGASWADVRIDGNPAEITPARQRPFSAVANVFASAEKLDLGIEYSKLLVSPQTKANIISSYGTTLPGLLDTFGLELISSNYVDDRLTYLIDPGKAGFVKYEEPLTVTSWRDEPHRQTWVQGYAMPVMGITLPAAIATIEFAELDA
;
A
#
# COMPACT_ATOMS: atom_id res chain seq x y z
N MET A 1 -25.60 12.93 43.47
CA MET A 1 -25.79 12.54 42.06
C MET A 1 -24.50 12.93 41.34
N GLY A 2 -23.66 11.98 41.04
CA GLY A 2 -22.44 12.26 40.30
C GLY A 2 -22.77 12.55 38.85
N PHE A 3 -22.34 13.69 38.37
CA PHE A 3 -22.33 13.99 36.93
C PHE A 3 -21.30 13.10 36.30
N TYR A 4 -21.70 12.09 35.57
CA TYR A 4 -20.85 11.41 34.61
C TYR A 4 -20.72 12.34 33.40
N PRO A 5 -19.51 12.70 32.93
CA PRO A 5 -19.40 13.40 31.68
C PRO A 5 -20.01 12.51 30.59
N ALA A 6 -20.98 13.06 29.86
CA ALA A 6 -21.59 12.38 28.76
C ALA A 6 -20.50 11.92 27.78
N ARG A 7 -20.54 10.66 27.37
CA ARG A 7 -19.82 10.21 26.18
C ARG A 7 -20.21 11.15 25.05
N ALA A 8 -19.21 11.60 24.26
CA ALA A 8 -19.47 12.33 23.04
C ALA A 8 -20.55 11.62 22.25
N ASP A 9 -21.70 12.29 22.11
CA ASP A 9 -22.83 11.70 21.41
C ASP A 9 -22.63 11.97 19.92
N TYR A 10 -22.07 11.02 19.21
CA TYR A 10 -21.84 11.04 17.75
C TYR A 10 -23.16 10.91 16.98
N SER A 11 -24.19 11.65 17.38
CA SER A 11 -25.53 11.48 16.79
C SER A 11 -25.61 11.89 15.32
N ASP A 12 -24.67 12.72 14.81
CA ASP A 12 -24.64 13.15 13.41
C ASP A 12 -23.24 13.18 12.77
N GLY A 13 -22.22 12.59 13.41
CA GLY A 13 -20.85 12.55 12.86
C GLY A 13 -20.09 13.89 12.96
N ILE A 14 -20.61 14.87 13.67
CA ILE A 14 -20.01 16.18 13.90
C ILE A 14 -19.52 16.26 15.35
N ILE A 15 -18.25 16.60 15.52
CA ILE A 15 -17.60 16.72 16.83
C ILE A 15 -17.63 18.19 17.26
N SER A 16 -18.07 18.50 18.50
CA SER A 16 -17.97 19.87 18.99
C SER A 16 -16.50 20.28 19.14
N VAL A 17 -16.18 21.51 18.74
CA VAL A 17 -14.80 22.03 18.77
C VAL A 17 -14.23 22.00 20.19
N ASP A 18 -15.04 22.30 21.20
CA ASP A 18 -14.63 22.30 22.60
C ASP A 18 -14.25 20.90 23.10
N GLU A 19 -15.00 19.90 22.75
CA GLU A 19 -14.79 18.52 23.17
C GLU A 19 -13.57 17.92 22.48
N ALA A 20 -13.43 18.13 21.17
CA ALA A 20 -12.29 17.71 20.39
C ALA A 20 -10.96 18.32 20.88
N LEU A 21 -10.95 19.61 21.23
CA LEU A 21 -9.74 20.28 21.73
C LEU A 21 -9.40 19.89 23.17
N ASN A 22 -10.36 19.44 23.96
CA ASN A 22 -10.14 18.94 25.32
C ASN A 22 -9.72 17.48 25.35
N ASP A 23 -10.10 16.69 24.34
CA ASP A 23 -9.73 15.29 24.21
C ASP A 23 -9.17 15.00 22.77
N PRO A 24 -7.86 15.16 22.54
CA PRO A 24 -7.24 14.90 21.24
C PRO A 24 -7.43 13.48 20.72
N THR A 25 -7.79 12.52 21.57
CA THR A 25 -8.03 11.13 21.14
C THR A 25 -9.19 11.03 20.19
N VAL A 26 -10.21 11.86 20.35
CA VAL A 26 -11.38 11.97 19.44
C VAL A 26 -10.95 12.38 18.04
N ILE A 27 -10.01 13.33 17.93
CA ILE A 27 -9.45 13.75 16.64
C ILE A 27 -8.61 12.62 16.04
N THR A 28 -7.84 11.91 16.86
CA THR A 28 -7.04 10.76 16.42
C THR A 28 -7.93 9.66 15.83
N GLU A 29 -9.03 9.32 16.50
CA GLU A 29 -9.99 8.34 15.99
C GLU A 29 -10.62 8.79 14.66
N ARG A 30 -11.03 10.05 14.56
CA ARG A 30 -11.61 10.60 13.32
C ARG A 30 -10.63 10.59 12.16
N ILE A 31 -9.39 11.01 12.37
CA ILE A 31 -8.32 10.95 11.36
C ILE A 31 -8.04 9.49 10.99
N GLY A 32 -7.99 8.60 11.97
CA GLY A 32 -7.81 7.16 11.76
C GLY A 32 -8.90 6.53 10.90
N GLU A 33 -10.17 6.89 11.11
CA GLU A 33 -11.29 6.43 10.28
C GLU A 33 -11.21 6.91 8.83
N ILE A 34 -10.83 8.18 8.62
CA ILE A 34 -10.65 8.76 7.28
C ILE A 34 -9.45 8.10 6.59
N ALA A 35 -8.35 7.92 7.31
CA ALA A 35 -7.14 7.30 6.81
C ALA A 35 -7.39 5.84 6.40
N LYS A 36 -8.06 5.04 7.25
CA LYS A 36 -8.37 3.63 6.96
C LYS A 36 -9.09 3.41 5.64
N LYS A 37 -10.01 4.30 5.27
CA LYS A 37 -10.76 4.19 4.03
C LYS A 37 -9.92 4.39 2.77
N ASN A 38 -8.83 5.15 2.90
CA ASN A 38 -8.02 5.61 1.78
C ASN A 38 -6.56 5.11 1.83
N LEU A 39 -6.19 4.33 2.84
CA LEU A 39 -4.81 3.89 3.04
C LEU A 39 -4.50 2.68 2.15
N LEU A 40 -3.55 2.86 1.24
CA LEU A 40 -3.10 1.84 0.30
C LEU A 40 -1.97 0.97 0.89
N ILE A 41 -1.31 1.43 1.94
CA ILE A 41 -0.13 0.77 2.52
C ILE A 41 -0.42 -0.67 2.91
N GLU A 42 -1.53 -0.93 3.61
CA GLU A 42 -1.95 -2.27 4.05
C GLU A 42 -2.30 -3.21 2.88
N THR A 43 -2.53 -2.64 1.70
CA THR A 43 -2.78 -3.39 0.47
C THR A 43 -1.49 -3.81 -0.22
N ILE A 44 -0.39 -3.11 0.05
CA ILE A 44 0.92 -3.34 -0.55
C ILE A 44 1.84 -4.11 0.41
N PHE A 45 1.83 -3.74 1.70
CA PHE A 45 2.74 -4.26 2.72
C PHE A 45 2.00 -4.92 3.88
N SER A 46 2.65 -5.88 4.51
CA SER A 46 2.21 -6.42 5.80
C SER A 46 2.53 -5.44 6.93
N THR A 47 1.59 -5.24 7.85
CA THR A 47 1.82 -4.42 9.05
C THR A 47 2.53 -5.24 10.12
N ASP A 48 3.69 -4.78 10.56
CA ASP A 48 4.44 -5.36 11.67
C ASP A 48 4.41 -4.40 12.87
N ASN A 49 3.73 -4.82 13.92
CA ASN A 49 3.53 -4.02 15.15
C ASN A 49 4.71 -4.12 16.13
N SER A 50 5.83 -4.75 15.76
CA SER A 50 7.01 -4.76 16.62
C SER A 50 7.60 -3.35 16.75
N PRO A 51 8.05 -2.95 17.96
CA PRO A 51 8.52 -1.60 18.21
C PRO A 51 9.75 -1.26 17.37
N VAL A 52 9.76 -0.07 16.80
CA VAL A 52 10.93 0.52 16.13
C VAL A 52 11.68 1.37 17.14
N THR A 53 12.98 1.17 17.27
CA THR A 53 13.83 1.94 18.18
C THR A 53 15.05 2.47 17.43
N GLY A 54 15.40 3.72 17.67
CA GLY A 54 16.60 4.33 17.08
C GLY A 54 16.44 4.81 15.64
N GLY A 55 15.21 5.12 15.22
CA GLY A 55 14.92 5.81 13.94
C GLY A 55 15.20 4.97 12.68
N SER A 56 15.41 3.65 12.81
CA SER A 56 15.66 2.78 11.66
C SER A 56 15.37 1.31 11.94
N VAL A 57 15.14 0.56 10.88
CA VAL A 57 14.95 -0.91 10.91
C VAL A 57 15.99 -1.55 9.99
N ILE A 58 16.75 -2.49 10.53
CA ILE A 58 17.63 -3.34 9.75
C ILE A 58 16.83 -4.55 9.29
N TYR A 59 16.83 -4.80 8.00
CA TYR A 59 16.15 -5.94 7.39
C TYR A 59 17.01 -6.56 6.30
N SER A 60 16.61 -7.69 5.77
CA SER A 60 17.29 -8.33 4.65
C SER A 60 16.32 -8.60 3.52
N LYS A 61 16.77 -8.40 2.29
CA LYS A 61 16.02 -8.81 1.10
C LYS A 61 16.28 -10.28 0.82
N THR A 62 15.21 -11.03 0.67
CA THR A 62 15.29 -12.44 0.26
C THR A 62 15.16 -12.50 -1.27
N THR A 63 16.13 -13.08 -1.91
CA THR A 63 16.12 -13.38 -3.35
C THR A 63 15.98 -14.89 -3.55
N GLU A 64 15.73 -15.35 -4.77
CA GLU A 64 15.69 -16.77 -5.11
C GLU A 64 16.92 -17.52 -4.60
N LYS A 65 18.12 -16.94 -4.76
CA LYS A 65 19.40 -17.53 -4.31
C LYS A 65 19.46 -17.73 -2.79
N ASN A 66 18.80 -16.86 -2.02
CA ASN A 66 18.84 -16.91 -0.55
C ASN A 66 17.72 -17.76 0.03
N PHE A 67 16.76 -18.17 -0.79
CA PHE A 67 15.61 -18.94 -0.34
C PHE A 67 15.95 -20.42 -0.17
N TYR A 68 16.76 -20.94 -1.08
CA TYR A 68 17.22 -22.33 -1.07
C TYR A 68 18.67 -22.43 -0.59
N THR A 69 19.09 -23.64 -0.23
CA THR A 69 20.48 -23.95 0.08
C THR A 69 21.29 -24.11 -1.21
N ASP A 70 22.59 -23.74 -1.17
CA ASP A 70 23.47 -23.77 -2.34
C ASP A 70 23.76 -25.21 -2.83
N ASN A 71 23.67 -26.18 -1.90
CA ASN A 71 23.78 -27.60 -2.20
C ASN A 71 22.50 -28.34 -1.79
N ASP A 72 22.18 -29.38 -2.53
CA ASP A 72 20.97 -30.16 -2.35
C ASP A 72 21.04 -31.11 -1.13
N VAL A 73 19.87 -31.46 -0.60
CA VAL A 73 19.73 -32.51 0.41
C VAL A 73 19.79 -33.88 -0.28
N THR A 74 20.53 -34.81 0.28
CA THR A 74 20.69 -36.16 -0.26
C THR A 74 20.03 -37.21 0.59
N GLN A 75 19.55 -38.30 -0.06
CA GLN A 75 19.03 -39.45 0.66
C GLN A 75 20.16 -40.12 1.43
N ARG A 76 19.99 -40.33 2.72
CA ARG A 76 20.96 -40.99 3.61
C ARG A 76 20.62 -42.45 3.79
N GLN A 77 21.66 -43.30 3.84
CA GLN A 77 21.51 -44.68 4.28
C GLN A 77 21.56 -44.76 5.83
N PRO A 78 20.94 -45.78 6.42
CA PRO A 78 21.06 -45.99 7.87
C PRO A 78 22.53 -46.13 8.32
N GLY A 79 22.97 -45.24 9.23
CA GLY A 79 24.36 -45.18 9.71
C GLY A 79 25.24 -44.13 9.09
N ASP A 80 24.83 -43.51 7.98
CA ASP A 80 25.58 -42.42 7.32
C ASP A 80 25.32 -41.08 8.00
N GLU A 81 26.21 -40.11 7.75
CA GLU A 81 26.05 -38.72 8.20
C GLU A 81 25.17 -37.91 7.20
N TYR A 82 24.40 -36.94 7.72
CA TYR A 82 23.65 -36.02 6.86
C TYR A 82 24.55 -35.03 6.15
N THR A 83 24.26 -34.71 4.89
CA THR A 83 24.98 -33.71 4.11
C THR A 83 24.86 -32.34 4.79
N VAL A 84 25.99 -31.66 4.99
CA VAL A 84 25.99 -30.28 5.46
C VAL A 84 25.54 -29.38 4.33
N VAL A 85 24.51 -28.58 4.60
CA VAL A 85 23.96 -27.61 3.62
C VAL A 85 24.40 -26.18 3.98
N TYR A 86 24.66 -25.40 2.98
CA TYR A 86 25.08 -24.00 3.09
C TYR A 86 24.04 -23.10 2.42
N ARG A 87 23.93 -21.88 2.89
CA ARG A 87 23.06 -20.85 2.30
C ARG A 87 23.82 -19.54 2.26
N GLU A 88 23.75 -18.85 1.13
CA GLU A 88 24.19 -17.47 1.02
C GLU A 88 23.34 -16.60 1.94
N ARG A 89 23.97 -15.75 2.73
CA ARG A 89 23.25 -14.83 3.63
C ARG A 89 23.00 -13.53 2.89
N PRO A 90 21.74 -13.07 2.83
CA PRO A 90 21.44 -11.78 2.23
C PRO A 90 22.13 -10.65 3.00
N GLU A 91 22.53 -9.62 2.27
CA GLU A 91 23.06 -8.40 2.88
C GLU A 91 21.97 -7.68 3.70
N ALA A 92 22.39 -7.06 4.79
CA ALA A 92 21.50 -6.28 5.62
C ALA A 92 21.27 -4.91 4.98
N GLU A 93 20.00 -4.53 4.88
CA GLU A 93 19.57 -3.20 4.43
C GLU A 93 19.03 -2.39 5.59
N LEU A 94 19.08 -1.07 5.44
CA LEU A 94 18.61 -0.12 6.44
C LEU A 94 17.44 0.69 5.88
N ALA A 95 16.25 0.52 6.47
CA ALA A 95 15.13 1.42 6.27
C ALA A 95 15.10 2.46 7.39
N ARG A 96 14.99 3.73 7.03
CA ARG A 96 14.89 4.84 7.99
C ARG A 96 13.44 5.19 8.25
N VAL A 97 13.17 5.59 9.49
CA VAL A 97 11.89 6.19 9.86
C VAL A 97 11.78 7.55 9.20
N GLU A 98 10.62 7.84 8.66
CA GLU A 98 10.29 9.14 8.07
C GLU A 98 9.12 9.74 8.87
N ASP A 99 9.17 11.04 9.13
CA ASP A 99 8.15 11.78 9.89
C ASP A 99 7.25 12.57 8.93
N TYR A 100 5.97 12.22 8.89
CA TYR A 100 4.96 12.88 8.08
C TYR A 100 3.88 13.47 8.98
N GLY A 101 3.80 14.78 9.01
CA GLY A 101 2.80 15.46 9.84
C GLY A 101 2.43 16.82 9.31
N GLY A 102 1.41 17.39 9.96
CA GLY A 102 0.95 18.74 9.72
C GLY A 102 0.21 19.29 10.91
N LYS A 103 -0.02 20.58 10.95
CA LYS A 103 -0.76 21.24 12.02
C LYS A 103 -1.64 22.36 11.49
N PHE A 104 -2.73 22.61 12.19
CA PHE A 104 -3.60 23.76 12.01
C PHE A 104 -3.91 24.42 13.34
N ALA A 105 -4.37 25.66 13.32
CA ALA A 105 -4.70 26.41 14.52
C ALA A 105 -6.20 26.76 14.56
N VAL A 106 -6.78 26.62 15.74
CA VAL A 106 -8.17 27.03 16.01
C VAL A 106 -8.14 28.24 16.93
N SER A 107 -8.67 29.39 16.46
CA SER A 107 -8.72 30.62 17.26
C SER A 107 -9.81 30.53 18.34
N ASP A 108 -9.63 31.32 19.42
CA ASP A 108 -10.62 31.43 20.49
C ASP A 108 -11.97 31.94 19.99
N GLU A 109 -11.95 32.79 18.97
CA GLU A 109 -13.14 33.30 18.33
C GLU A 109 -13.91 32.21 17.60
N ALA A 110 -13.21 31.34 16.84
CA ALA A 110 -13.81 30.20 16.17
C ALA A 110 -14.39 29.21 17.19
N ARG A 111 -13.64 28.91 18.25
CA ARG A 111 -14.08 28.07 19.36
C ARG A 111 -15.35 28.59 20.03
N ARG A 112 -15.41 29.90 20.37
CA ARG A 112 -16.59 30.51 21.02
C ARG A 112 -17.81 30.56 20.13
N ARG A 113 -17.61 30.64 18.81
CA ARG A 113 -18.69 30.63 17.83
C ARG A 113 -19.11 29.21 17.46
N ASN A 114 -18.44 28.21 18.00
CA ASN A 114 -18.61 26.79 17.72
C ASN A 114 -18.65 26.50 16.20
N ASN A 115 -17.58 26.92 15.51
CA ASN A 115 -17.46 26.75 14.06
C ASN A 115 -17.06 25.31 13.72
N GLU A 116 -17.99 24.38 13.97
CA GLU A 116 -17.81 22.94 13.83
C GLU A 116 -17.48 22.54 12.39
N ILE A 117 -18.10 23.20 11.42
CA ILE A 117 -17.92 22.88 9.99
C ILE A 117 -16.48 23.14 9.55
N ASP A 118 -15.91 24.28 9.90
CA ASP A 118 -14.53 24.61 9.54
C ASP A 118 -13.54 23.70 10.26
N PHE A 119 -13.79 23.36 11.52
CA PHE A 119 -12.94 22.46 12.28
C PHE A 119 -12.94 21.04 11.68
N ASP A 120 -14.09 20.45 11.36
CA ASP A 120 -14.18 19.12 10.74
C ASP A 120 -13.53 19.12 9.34
N ASN A 121 -13.65 20.20 8.59
CA ASN A 121 -12.97 20.37 7.31
C ASN A 121 -11.43 20.40 7.47
N ASP A 122 -10.91 21.11 8.48
CA ASP A 122 -9.47 21.19 8.76
C ASP A 122 -8.92 19.82 9.19
N VAL A 123 -9.64 19.10 10.05
CA VAL A 123 -9.30 17.73 10.47
C VAL A 123 -9.28 16.79 9.26
N THR A 124 -10.32 16.86 8.43
CA THR A 124 -10.43 16.04 7.21
C THR A 124 -9.34 16.36 6.21
N ALA A 125 -9.01 17.65 6.00
CA ALA A 125 -7.94 18.07 5.11
C ALA A 125 -6.57 17.57 5.59
N LEU A 126 -6.30 17.64 6.89
CA LEU A 126 -5.07 17.11 7.50
C LEU A 126 -4.98 15.59 7.30
N ALA A 127 -6.06 14.85 7.62
CA ALA A 127 -6.13 13.41 7.44
C ALA A 127 -5.84 12.98 6.00
N ASN A 128 -6.53 13.61 5.04
CA ASN A 128 -6.35 13.33 3.62
C ASN A 128 -4.93 13.64 3.15
N THR A 129 -4.31 14.71 3.67
CA THR A 129 -2.95 15.09 3.30
C THR A 129 -1.92 14.10 3.82
N ILE A 130 -2.04 13.67 5.07
CA ILE A 130 -1.16 12.64 5.66
C ILE A 130 -1.33 11.32 4.89
N THR A 131 -2.57 10.85 4.71
CA THR A 131 -2.86 9.61 3.97
C THR A 131 -2.30 9.63 2.55
N ARG A 132 -2.45 10.75 1.85
CA ARG A 132 -1.88 10.94 0.52
C ARG A 132 -0.36 10.78 0.52
N LYS A 133 0.33 11.38 1.48
CA LYS A 133 1.80 11.28 1.60
C LYS A 133 2.25 9.85 1.92
N LEU A 134 1.55 9.18 2.82
CA LEU A 134 1.83 7.79 3.15
C LEU A 134 1.65 6.86 1.94
N ASN A 135 0.57 7.02 1.17
CA ASN A 135 0.31 6.26 -0.05
C ASN A 135 1.37 6.54 -1.13
N GLN A 136 1.73 7.81 -1.32
CA GLN A 136 2.79 8.19 -2.24
C GLN A 136 4.10 7.50 -1.87
N ARG A 137 4.48 7.54 -0.59
CA ARG A 137 5.71 6.92 -0.10
C ARG A 137 5.74 5.41 -0.27
N ALA A 138 4.61 4.74 -0.02
CA ALA A 138 4.47 3.30 -0.24
C ALA A 138 4.77 2.92 -1.70
N LEU A 139 4.19 3.66 -2.63
CA LEU A 139 4.41 3.41 -4.07
C LEU A 139 5.79 3.83 -4.56
N GLU A 140 6.39 4.87 -3.98
CA GLU A 140 7.79 5.21 -4.24
C GLU A 140 8.74 4.07 -3.83
N THR A 141 8.44 3.38 -2.72
CA THR A 141 9.21 2.21 -2.28
C THR A 141 9.09 1.04 -3.28
N VAL A 142 7.87 0.78 -3.77
CA VAL A 142 7.64 -0.23 -4.82
C VAL A 142 8.34 0.15 -6.12
N LYS A 143 8.22 1.42 -6.53
CA LYS A 143 8.87 1.93 -7.74
C LYS A 143 10.39 1.86 -7.65
N ALA A 144 10.98 2.18 -6.50
CA ALA A 144 12.42 2.09 -6.30
C ALA A 144 12.93 0.66 -6.53
N ALA A 145 12.22 -0.37 -6.05
CA ALA A 145 12.56 -1.76 -6.32
C ALA A 145 12.37 -2.14 -7.80
N TYR A 146 11.34 -1.61 -8.45
CA TYR A 146 11.15 -1.78 -9.88
C TYR A 146 12.29 -1.15 -10.68
N ASP A 147 12.67 0.09 -10.40
CA ASP A 147 13.74 0.82 -11.08
C ASP A 147 15.12 0.15 -10.85
N ALA A 148 15.33 -0.42 -9.65
CA ALA A 148 16.52 -1.23 -9.34
C ALA A 148 16.56 -2.58 -10.06
N GLY A 149 15.48 -2.99 -10.73
CA GLY A 149 15.39 -4.28 -11.42
C GLY A 149 15.26 -5.49 -10.50
N GLU A 150 14.84 -5.29 -9.27
CA GLU A 150 14.72 -6.34 -8.26
C GLU A 150 13.38 -7.10 -8.36
N THR A 151 12.34 -6.46 -8.90
CA THR A 151 11.01 -7.05 -9.07
C THR A 151 10.92 -7.95 -10.30
N VAL A 152 9.94 -8.84 -10.34
CA VAL A 152 9.63 -9.60 -11.56
C VAL A 152 9.09 -8.64 -12.62
N LYS A 153 9.76 -8.55 -13.76
CA LYS A 153 9.36 -7.68 -14.87
C LYS A 153 8.89 -8.52 -16.06
N LEU A 154 7.72 -8.18 -16.59
CA LEU A 154 7.23 -8.68 -17.85
C LEU A 154 6.98 -7.49 -18.78
N VAL A 155 7.74 -7.40 -19.88
CA VAL A 155 7.41 -6.51 -20.99
C VAL A 155 6.55 -7.27 -21.95
N ASP A 156 5.27 -6.88 -22.09
CA ASP A 156 4.33 -7.54 -22.97
C ASP A 156 4.17 -6.75 -24.27
N GLY A 157 4.40 -7.43 -25.40
CA GLY A 157 4.17 -6.88 -26.74
C GLY A 157 2.73 -7.06 -27.24
N GLY A 158 1.81 -7.51 -26.39
CA GLY A 158 0.38 -7.61 -26.71
C GLY A 158 -0.35 -6.28 -26.62
N ALA A 159 -1.68 -6.33 -26.74
CA ALA A 159 -2.51 -5.16 -26.57
C ALA A 159 -2.46 -4.63 -25.14
N SER A 160 -2.39 -3.31 -24.98
CA SER A 160 -2.51 -2.68 -23.66
C SER A 160 -3.95 -2.76 -23.14
N TRP A 161 -4.14 -2.38 -21.86
CA TRP A 161 -5.49 -2.26 -21.29
C TRP A 161 -6.39 -1.26 -22.00
N ALA A 162 -5.81 -0.30 -22.73
CA ALA A 162 -6.53 0.71 -23.50
C ALA A 162 -6.94 0.19 -24.89
N ASP A 163 -6.11 -0.67 -25.49
CA ASP A 163 -6.25 -1.07 -26.91
C ASP A 163 -6.95 -2.43 -27.08
N VAL A 164 -7.13 -3.19 -25.99
CA VAL A 164 -7.75 -4.51 -26.06
C VAL A 164 -9.19 -4.41 -26.52
N ARG A 165 -9.53 -5.17 -27.56
CA ARG A 165 -10.90 -5.33 -28.08
C ARG A 165 -11.35 -6.76 -27.89
N ILE A 166 -12.42 -6.97 -27.13
CA ILE A 166 -12.94 -8.29 -26.76
C ILE A 166 -14.12 -8.71 -27.61
N ASP A 167 -14.89 -7.72 -28.07
CA ASP A 167 -16.07 -7.87 -28.88
C ASP A 167 -16.07 -6.92 -30.10
N GLY A 168 -17.08 -7.05 -30.95
CA GLY A 168 -17.26 -6.23 -32.15
C GLY A 168 -16.91 -6.97 -33.45
N ASN A 169 -16.27 -6.25 -34.40
CA ASN A 169 -15.89 -6.82 -35.68
C ASN A 169 -14.83 -7.93 -35.50
N PRO A 170 -15.07 -9.17 -35.96
CA PRO A 170 -14.14 -10.29 -35.81
C PRO A 170 -12.70 -10.01 -36.29
N ALA A 171 -12.53 -9.12 -37.28
CA ALA A 171 -11.20 -8.76 -37.79
C ALA A 171 -10.42 -7.81 -36.84
N GLU A 172 -11.11 -7.21 -35.87
CA GLU A 172 -10.52 -6.25 -34.95
C GLU A 172 -10.39 -6.81 -33.52
N ILE A 173 -10.96 -8.01 -33.27
CA ILE A 173 -10.90 -8.63 -31.95
C ILE A 173 -9.46 -9.04 -31.63
N THR A 174 -8.95 -8.60 -30.48
CA THR A 174 -7.65 -8.97 -29.98
C THR A 174 -7.57 -10.49 -29.72
N PRO A 175 -6.62 -11.22 -30.33
CA PRO A 175 -6.43 -12.66 -30.08
C PRO A 175 -6.21 -12.93 -28.59
N ALA A 176 -6.74 -14.05 -28.09
CA ALA A 176 -6.71 -14.36 -26.65
C ALA A 176 -5.31 -14.30 -26.02
N ARG A 177 -4.27 -14.71 -26.76
CA ARG A 177 -2.86 -14.69 -26.30
C ARG A 177 -2.23 -13.30 -26.26
N GLN A 178 -2.85 -12.32 -26.92
CA GLN A 178 -2.38 -10.93 -26.95
C GLN A 178 -3.19 -10.03 -26.02
N ARG A 179 -4.13 -10.59 -25.27
CA ARG A 179 -4.91 -9.85 -24.29
C ARG A 179 -4.13 -9.65 -23.01
N PRO A 180 -4.32 -8.53 -22.30
CA PRO A 180 -3.56 -8.22 -21.07
C PRO A 180 -3.67 -9.31 -19.98
N PHE A 181 -4.81 -9.99 -19.83
CA PHE A 181 -4.92 -11.12 -18.90
C PHE A 181 -4.05 -12.34 -19.27
N SER A 182 -3.59 -12.45 -20.52
CA SER A 182 -2.57 -13.43 -20.88
C SER A 182 -1.20 -13.07 -20.28
N ALA A 183 -0.86 -11.78 -20.24
CA ALA A 183 0.33 -11.31 -19.55
C ALA A 183 0.26 -11.59 -18.04
N VAL A 184 -0.90 -11.35 -17.43
CA VAL A 184 -1.15 -11.72 -16.02
C VAL A 184 -0.91 -13.21 -15.81
N ALA A 185 -1.46 -14.09 -16.65
CA ALA A 185 -1.26 -15.54 -16.55
C ALA A 185 0.24 -15.92 -16.67
N ASN A 186 0.99 -15.26 -17.56
CA ASN A 186 2.43 -15.49 -17.70
C ASN A 186 3.22 -15.07 -16.44
N VAL A 187 2.81 -13.99 -15.76
CA VAL A 187 3.41 -13.57 -14.47
C VAL A 187 3.15 -14.62 -13.40
N PHE A 188 1.91 -15.15 -13.29
CA PHE A 188 1.62 -16.23 -12.35
C PHE A 188 2.47 -17.46 -12.63
N ALA A 189 2.54 -17.89 -13.89
CA ALA A 189 3.40 -19.03 -14.28
C ALA A 189 4.88 -18.79 -13.96
N SER A 190 5.37 -17.54 -14.07
CA SER A 190 6.73 -17.18 -13.69
C SER A 190 6.96 -17.27 -12.19
N ALA A 191 5.98 -16.80 -11.38
CA ALA A 191 6.05 -16.91 -9.92
C ALA A 191 6.03 -18.37 -9.43
N GLU A 192 5.18 -19.21 -10.04
CA GLU A 192 5.14 -20.64 -9.72
C GLU A 192 6.46 -21.35 -10.03
N LYS A 193 7.15 -20.96 -11.13
CA LYS A 193 8.46 -21.52 -11.49
C LYS A 193 9.57 -21.13 -10.52
N LEU A 194 9.46 -20.00 -9.83
CA LEU A 194 10.42 -19.58 -8.81
C LEU A 194 10.30 -20.42 -7.53
N ASP A 195 9.16 -21.10 -7.33
CA ASP A 195 8.86 -21.95 -6.17
C ASP A 195 9.08 -21.25 -4.80
N LEU A 196 8.83 -19.94 -4.76
CA LEU A 196 8.95 -19.11 -3.55
C LEU A 196 7.62 -19.03 -2.78
N GLY A 197 6.60 -19.78 -3.22
CA GLY A 197 5.25 -19.78 -2.66
C GLY A 197 4.55 -18.42 -2.76
N ILE A 198 4.85 -17.62 -3.80
CA ILE A 198 4.26 -16.31 -4.01
C ILE A 198 2.83 -16.47 -4.52
N GLU A 199 1.90 -15.74 -3.90
CA GLU A 199 0.48 -15.74 -4.26
C GLU A 199 0.02 -14.29 -4.50
N TYR A 200 0.08 -13.84 -5.75
CA TYR A 200 -0.41 -12.51 -6.07
C TYR A 200 -1.91 -12.43 -5.85
N SER A 201 -2.33 -11.49 -5.01
CA SER A 201 -3.75 -11.27 -4.68
C SER A 201 -4.24 -9.87 -5.04
N LYS A 202 -3.35 -8.94 -5.36
CA LYS A 202 -3.69 -7.55 -5.68
C LYS A 202 -3.22 -7.18 -7.07
N LEU A 203 -4.13 -6.60 -7.86
CA LEU A 203 -3.87 -6.00 -9.17
C LEU A 203 -3.96 -4.49 -9.02
N LEU A 204 -2.82 -3.82 -8.95
CA LEU A 204 -2.73 -2.37 -8.71
C LEU A 204 -2.41 -1.65 -10.02
N VAL A 205 -3.28 -0.73 -10.40
CA VAL A 205 -3.24 0.00 -11.66
C VAL A 205 -3.53 1.49 -11.46
N SER A 206 -3.37 2.29 -12.51
CA SER A 206 -3.84 3.68 -12.49
C SER A 206 -5.38 3.75 -12.58
N PRO A 207 -6.01 4.86 -12.19
CA PRO A 207 -7.45 5.04 -12.34
C PRO A 207 -7.92 4.96 -13.80
N GLN A 208 -7.12 5.48 -14.74
CA GLN A 208 -7.43 5.40 -16.18
C GLN A 208 -7.38 3.94 -16.66
N THR A 209 -6.35 3.22 -16.29
CA THR A 209 -6.21 1.80 -16.61
C THR A 209 -7.35 0.98 -15.99
N LYS A 210 -7.77 1.28 -14.76
CA LYS A 210 -8.94 0.63 -14.15
C LYS A 210 -10.22 0.89 -14.94
N ALA A 211 -10.43 2.11 -15.40
CA ALA A 211 -11.59 2.46 -16.24
C ALA A 211 -11.55 1.68 -17.57
N ASN A 212 -10.38 1.59 -18.21
CA ASN A 212 -10.19 0.81 -19.44
C ASN A 212 -10.49 -0.68 -19.23
N ILE A 213 -10.01 -1.28 -18.13
CA ILE A 213 -10.29 -2.68 -17.76
C ILE A 213 -11.80 -2.90 -17.62
N ILE A 214 -12.47 -2.05 -16.84
CA ILE A 214 -13.92 -2.17 -16.62
C ILE A 214 -14.70 -2.00 -17.94
N SER A 215 -14.32 -1.03 -18.74
CA SER A 215 -14.98 -0.77 -20.03
C SER A 215 -14.81 -1.92 -21.01
N SER A 216 -13.59 -2.45 -21.14
CA SER A 216 -13.30 -3.52 -22.10
C SER A 216 -13.88 -4.88 -21.69
N TYR A 217 -13.76 -5.24 -20.41
CA TYR A 217 -14.17 -6.57 -19.93
C TYR A 217 -15.60 -6.64 -19.40
N GLY A 218 -16.18 -5.51 -18.99
CA GLY A 218 -17.58 -5.42 -18.56
C GLY A 218 -17.98 -6.53 -17.58
N THR A 219 -19.02 -7.28 -17.93
CA THR A 219 -19.58 -8.36 -17.08
C THR A 219 -18.69 -9.57 -16.94
N THR A 220 -17.68 -9.76 -17.78
CA THR A 220 -16.73 -10.90 -17.68
C THR A 220 -15.61 -10.66 -16.68
N LEU A 221 -15.38 -9.40 -16.29
CA LEU A 221 -14.30 -9.01 -15.39
C LEU A 221 -14.33 -9.73 -14.03
N PRO A 222 -15.46 -9.82 -13.30
CA PRO A 222 -15.48 -10.49 -12.01
C PRO A 222 -15.02 -11.95 -12.10
N GLY A 223 -15.49 -12.70 -13.11
CA GLY A 223 -15.08 -14.09 -13.30
C GLY A 223 -13.59 -14.25 -13.63
N LEU A 224 -12.99 -13.30 -14.35
CA LEU A 224 -11.55 -13.29 -14.60
C LEU A 224 -10.76 -13.00 -13.33
N LEU A 225 -11.14 -11.97 -12.57
CA LEU A 225 -10.49 -11.63 -11.31
C LEU A 225 -10.59 -12.78 -10.30
N ASP A 226 -11.75 -13.41 -10.17
CA ASP A 226 -11.97 -14.57 -9.30
C ASP A 226 -11.10 -15.78 -9.71
N THR A 227 -10.93 -16.01 -11.02
CA THR A 227 -10.09 -17.10 -11.53
C THR A 227 -8.63 -16.95 -11.10
N PHE A 228 -8.12 -15.74 -11.04
CA PHE A 228 -6.75 -15.43 -10.58
C PHE A 228 -6.67 -15.13 -9.08
N GLY A 229 -7.80 -15.01 -8.38
CA GLY A 229 -7.83 -14.58 -6.98
C GLY A 229 -7.37 -13.14 -6.78
N LEU A 230 -7.60 -12.27 -7.78
CA LEU A 230 -7.11 -10.89 -7.80
C LEU A 230 -8.18 -9.89 -7.37
N GLU A 231 -7.78 -8.94 -6.54
CA GLU A 231 -8.54 -7.73 -6.24
C GLU A 231 -7.99 -6.54 -7.04
N LEU A 232 -8.87 -5.87 -7.81
CA LEU A 232 -8.51 -4.73 -8.65
C LEU A 232 -8.54 -3.43 -7.85
N ILE A 233 -7.36 -2.85 -7.64
CA ILE A 233 -7.15 -1.62 -6.88
C ILE A 233 -6.54 -0.56 -7.79
N SER A 234 -6.86 0.71 -7.52
CA SER A 234 -6.30 1.82 -8.29
C SER A 234 -5.68 2.88 -7.42
N SER A 235 -4.61 3.49 -7.92
CA SER A 235 -3.96 4.63 -7.29
C SER A 235 -3.48 5.66 -8.32
N ASN A 236 -3.66 6.93 -7.99
CA ASN A 236 -3.21 8.07 -8.82
C ASN A 236 -1.68 8.16 -8.96
N TYR A 237 -0.93 7.37 -8.19
CA TYR A 237 0.54 7.38 -8.22
C TYR A 237 1.13 6.26 -9.07
N VAL A 238 0.28 5.43 -9.68
CA VAL A 238 0.68 4.39 -10.64
C VAL A 238 0.66 4.99 -12.04
N ASP A 239 1.72 4.75 -12.80
CA ASP A 239 1.80 5.12 -14.21
C ASP A 239 0.80 4.30 -15.04
N ASP A 240 0.16 4.93 -16.04
CA ASP A 240 -0.85 4.29 -16.89
C ASP A 240 -0.29 3.09 -17.69
N ARG A 241 1.02 3.02 -17.87
CA ARG A 241 1.71 1.93 -18.58
C ARG A 241 2.05 0.76 -17.69
N LEU A 242 2.05 0.96 -16.37
CA LEU A 242 2.48 -0.04 -15.41
C LEU A 242 1.27 -0.70 -14.74
N THR A 243 1.37 -2.00 -14.60
CA THR A 243 0.43 -2.80 -13.84
C THR A 243 1.22 -3.62 -12.83
N TYR A 244 0.92 -3.45 -11.56
CA TYR A 244 1.56 -4.20 -10.49
C TYR A 244 0.69 -5.35 -10.01
N LEU A 245 1.30 -6.53 -9.87
CA LEU A 245 0.73 -7.66 -9.15
C LEU A 245 1.49 -7.80 -7.84
N ILE A 246 0.78 -7.86 -6.73
CA ILE A 246 1.38 -7.81 -5.39
C ILE A 246 0.85 -8.95 -4.54
N ASP A 247 1.77 -9.63 -3.84
CA ASP A 247 1.49 -10.47 -2.68
C ASP A 247 1.79 -9.66 -1.41
N PRO A 248 0.79 -9.00 -0.79
CA PRO A 248 1.04 -8.09 0.34
C PRO A 248 1.56 -8.82 1.57
N GLY A 249 1.30 -10.13 1.68
CA GLY A 249 1.81 -10.95 2.78
C GLY A 249 3.32 -11.16 2.75
N LYS A 250 3.95 -11.03 1.59
CA LYS A 250 5.38 -11.33 1.36
C LYS A 250 6.18 -10.18 0.78
N ALA A 251 5.54 -9.22 0.11
CA ALA A 251 6.22 -8.13 -0.58
C ALA A 251 7.15 -7.34 0.35
N GLY A 252 6.68 -7.03 1.56
CA GLY A 252 7.46 -6.26 2.51
C GLY A 252 6.68 -5.96 3.78
N PHE A 253 7.21 -5.01 4.53
CA PHE A 253 6.63 -4.59 5.81
C PHE A 253 6.45 -3.08 5.88
N VAL A 254 5.47 -2.67 6.69
CA VAL A 254 5.37 -1.34 7.26
C VAL A 254 5.40 -1.45 8.78
N LYS A 255 6.23 -0.65 9.43
CA LYS A 255 6.28 -0.47 10.88
C LYS A 255 6.12 1.00 11.20
N TYR A 256 5.72 1.28 12.41
CA TYR A 256 5.61 2.65 12.90
C TYR A 256 6.45 2.81 14.17
N GLU A 257 7.34 3.81 14.20
CA GLU A 257 7.98 4.25 15.44
C GLU A 257 6.93 4.95 16.31
N GLU A 258 6.15 5.85 15.69
CA GLU A 258 4.91 6.38 16.25
C GLU A 258 3.77 6.20 15.23
N PRO A 259 2.69 5.53 15.61
CA PRO A 259 1.50 5.42 14.76
C PRO A 259 0.86 6.81 14.61
N LEU A 260 -0.15 6.92 13.75
CA LEU A 260 -0.87 8.17 13.58
C LEU A 260 -1.36 8.70 14.94
N THR A 261 -0.78 9.80 15.36
CA THR A 261 -1.00 10.43 16.66
C THR A 261 -1.39 11.89 16.46
N VAL A 262 -2.31 12.37 17.29
CA VAL A 262 -2.72 13.77 17.32
C VAL A 262 -2.40 14.36 18.67
N THR A 263 -1.82 15.54 18.65
CA THR A 263 -1.52 16.34 19.85
C THR A 263 -2.13 17.73 19.71
N SER A 264 -2.54 18.31 20.82
CA SER A 264 -2.99 19.69 20.86
C SER A 264 -2.29 20.46 21.97
N TRP A 265 -2.02 21.74 21.73
CA TRP A 265 -1.45 22.61 22.74
C TRP A 265 -1.94 24.05 22.57
N ARG A 266 -2.00 24.76 23.68
CA ARG A 266 -2.42 26.15 23.75
C ARG A 266 -1.28 27.10 23.37
N ASP A 267 -1.59 28.08 22.52
CA ASP A 267 -0.73 29.21 22.18
C ASP A 267 -1.39 30.49 22.71
N GLU A 268 -1.05 30.85 23.95
CA GLU A 268 -1.64 31.99 24.63
C GLU A 268 -1.35 33.34 23.95
N PRO A 269 -0.10 33.62 23.47
CA PRO A 269 0.17 34.87 22.79
C PRO A 269 -0.72 35.15 21.58
N HIS A 270 -1.11 34.13 20.85
CA HIS A 270 -1.94 34.26 19.66
C HIS A 270 -3.41 33.92 19.90
N ARG A 271 -3.78 33.58 21.14
CA ARG A 271 -5.16 33.19 21.54
C ARG A 271 -5.73 32.11 20.64
N GLN A 272 -4.98 31.03 20.44
CA GLN A 272 -5.34 29.91 19.60
C GLN A 272 -4.88 28.58 20.21
N THR A 273 -5.45 27.49 19.74
CA THR A 273 -5.03 26.12 20.06
C THR A 273 -4.52 25.48 18.79
N TRP A 274 -3.31 24.94 18.82
CA TRP A 274 -2.74 24.15 17.74
C TRP A 274 -3.22 22.71 17.85
N VAL A 275 -3.54 22.13 16.71
CA VAL A 275 -3.78 20.70 16.54
C VAL A 275 -2.77 20.17 15.54
N GLN A 276 -1.99 19.18 15.92
CA GLN A 276 -0.95 18.56 15.10
C GLN A 276 -1.21 17.07 14.99
N GLY A 277 -1.28 16.58 13.75
CA GLY A 277 -1.32 15.15 13.46
C GLY A 277 -0.04 14.72 12.77
N TYR A 278 0.53 13.57 13.14
CA TYR A 278 1.72 13.02 12.53
C TYR A 278 1.77 11.50 12.63
N ALA A 279 2.58 10.88 11.76
CA ALA A 279 2.87 9.45 11.77
C ALA A 279 4.33 9.23 11.34
N MET A 280 4.99 8.26 11.97
CA MET A 280 6.40 7.95 11.72
C MET A 280 6.55 6.52 11.17
N PRO A 281 6.23 6.30 9.88
CA PRO A 281 6.37 5.00 9.24
C PRO A 281 7.80 4.68 8.86
N VAL A 282 8.10 3.40 8.78
CA VAL A 282 9.25 2.82 8.11
C VAL A 282 8.78 1.68 7.22
N MET A 283 9.24 1.65 5.98
CA MET A 283 8.82 0.67 4.98
C MET A 283 10.02 0.00 4.36
N GLY A 284 9.91 -1.29 4.07
CA GLY A 284 10.95 -2.05 3.41
C GLY A 284 10.38 -3.22 2.60
N ILE A 285 11.03 -3.54 1.49
CA ILE A 285 10.68 -4.69 0.65
C ILE A 285 11.57 -5.85 1.05
N THR A 286 10.97 -6.93 1.54
CA THR A 286 11.68 -8.13 2.01
C THR A 286 11.81 -9.21 0.94
N LEU A 287 10.78 -9.35 0.10
CA LEU A 287 10.79 -10.30 -1.03
C LEU A 287 10.39 -9.55 -2.31
N PRO A 288 11.36 -8.99 -3.06
CA PRO A 288 11.05 -8.23 -4.27
C PRO A 288 10.29 -9.02 -5.33
N ALA A 289 10.49 -10.35 -5.40
CA ALA A 289 9.76 -11.23 -6.31
C ALA A 289 8.25 -11.31 -6.02
N ALA A 290 7.81 -10.94 -4.80
CA ALA A 290 6.39 -10.83 -4.45
C ALA A 290 5.71 -9.60 -5.06
N ILE A 291 6.48 -8.80 -5.82
CA ILE A 291 5.98 -7.69 -6.63
C ILE A 291 6.35 -8.00 -8.08
N ALA A 292 5.35 -8.16 -8.93
CA ALA A 292 5.55 -8.26 -10.36
C ALA A 292 4.99 -7.04 -11.08
N THR A 293 5.67 -6.64 -12.14
CA THR A 293 5.29 -5.48 -12.94
C THR A 293 5.11 -5.91 -14.39
N ILE A 294 3.96 -5.57 -14.96
CA ILE A 294 3.69 -5.71 -16.39
C ILE A 294 3.82 -4.32 -17.00
N GLU A 295 4.69 -4.18 -17.96
CA GLU A 295 4.86 -2.98 -18.77
C GLU A 295 4.33 -3.28 -20.17
N PHE A 296 3.31 -2.53 -20.61
CA PHE A 296 2.80 -2.65 -21.96
C PHE A 296 3.57 -1.72 -22.89
N ALA A 297 4.11 -2.28 -23.96
CA ALA A 297 4.77 -1.49 -25.01
C ALA A 297 3.76 -0.54 -25.67
N GLU A 298 4.18 0.69 -25.99
CA GLU A 298 3.40 1.53 -26.90
C GLU A 298 3.33 0.81 -28.26
N LEU A 299 2.11 0.58 -28.72
CA LEU A 299 1.92 0.28 -30.13
C LEU A 299 2.26 1.57 -30.88
N ASP A 300 3.39 1.58 -31.59
CA ASP A 300 3.71 2.67 -32.50
C ASP A 300 2.51 2.91 -33.44
N ALA A 301 1.93 4.12 -33.36
CA ALA A 301 0.75 4.53 -34.09
C ALA A 301 1.02 4.76 -35.57
#